data_adf0900246fcccb7aef045c9e53279f2
#
_entry.id   adf0900246fcccb7aef045c9e53279f2
#
_cell.length_a   1.000
_cell.length_b   1.000
_cell.length_c   1.000
_cell.angle_alpha   90.00
_cell.angle_beta   90.00
_cell.angle_gamma   90.00
#
_symmetry.space_group_name_H-M   'P 1'
#
loop_
_entity.id
_entity.type
_entity.pdbx_description
1 polymer ?
#
loop_
_entity_poly.entity_id
_entity_poly.type
_entity_poly.pdbx_seq_one_letter_code
_entity_poly.pdbx_strand_id
1 'polypeptide(L)'
;MKTYAEYRQQVEEALSGQLRSLGEIPDILLKAMEYSLLAGGKRLRAVLLLAACESIGGDTGKALPFACALEMIHTYSLIHDDLPAMDNDDLRRGQLTNHRKFGEDVAILAGDGLLSAAMELMARQAAKQAKAGDCSGVLAMEAIARHAGVTGMVAGQTMDVTSEGTKPTADKVRYIHLHKTADLLTAPVEAGLLLAGATQDQVKYGCEYGQHLGMAFQMVDDLLDVIGTEETLGKSIGKDVAEEKLTWIAIRGIEGTREDAARETTLAVDAAAKIGGDMKFLQTLAQSTLNRVQ
;
A
#
# COMPACT_ATOMS: atom_id res chain seq x y z
N MET A 1 -3.55 4.88 -21.72
CA MET A 1 -3.49 5.00 -20.24
C MET A 1 -3.00 6.37 -19.82
N LYS A 2 -3.41 6.87 -18.63
CA LYS A 2 -2.91 8.10 -18.00
C LYS A 2 -1.46 7.94 -17.53
N THR A 3 -0.78 9.05 -17.29
CA THR A 3 0.52 9.09 -16.61
C THR A 3 0.38 8.86 -15.10
N TYR A 4 1.47 8.55 -14.41
CA TYR A 4 1.50 8.45 -12.95
C TYR A 4 1.01 9.74 -12.27
N ALA A 5 1.44 10.89 -12.77
CA ALA A 5 1.07 12.20 -12.24
C ALA A 5 -0.44 12.47 -12.38
N GLU A 6 -1.05 12.09 -13.50
CA GLU A 6 -2.49 12.29 -13.73
C GLU A 6 -3.33 11.37 -12.83
N TYR A 7 -2.94 10.09 -12.62
CA TYR A 7 -3.63 9.23 -11.65
C TYR A 7 -3.49 9.77 -10.23
N ARG A 8 -2.29 10.17 -9.84
CA ARG A 8 -2.03 10.74 -8.52
C ARG A 8 -2.88 11.97 -8.27
N GLN A 9 -2.93 12.89 -9.22
CA GLN A 9 -3.74 14.11 -9.15
C GLN A 9 -5.23 13.78 -8.99
N GLN A 10 -5.75 12.84 -9.79
CA GLN A 10 -7.14 12.39 -9.70
C GLN A 10 -7.50 11.88 -8.30
N VAL A 11 -6.59 11.14 -7.65
CA VAL A 11 -6.77 10.65 -6.28
C VAL A 11 -6.70 11.78 -5.27
N GLU A 12 -5.70 12.66 -5.35
CA GLU A 12 -5.51 13.76 -4.41
C GLU A 12 -6.70 14.72 -4.41
N GLU A 13 -7.27 15.02 -5.58
CA GLU A 13 -8.47 15.87 -5.72
C GLU A 13 -9.73 15.20 -5.12
N ALA A 14 -9.79 13.86 -5.10
CA ALA A 14 -10.97 13.13 -4.63
C ALA A 14 -10.94 12.83 -3.12
N LEU A 15 -9.76 12.63 -2.51
CA LEU A 15 -9.60 12.06 -1.17
C LEU A 15 -10.45 12.74 -0.09
N SER A 16 -10.34 14.07 0.06
CA SER A 16 -11.11 14.81 1.07
C SER A 16 -12.62 14.75 0.79
N GLY A 17 -13.02 14.89 -0.47
CA GLY A 17 -14.42 14.79 -0.88
C GLY A 17 -15.02 13.41 -0.59
N GLN A 18 -14.29 12.34 -0.85
CA GLN A 18 -14.72 10.96 -0.55
C GLN A 18 -14.90 10.74 0.96
N LEU A 19 -13.95 11.19 1.78
CA LEU A 19 -14.05 11.10 3.24
C LEU A 19 -15.27 11.88 3.77
N ARG A 20 -15.44 13.12 3.37
CA ARG A 20 -16.54 13.99 3.80
C ARG A 20 -17.90 13.55 3.28
N SER A 21 -17.98 12.78 2.20
CA SER A 21 -19.22 12.23 1.66
C SER A 21 -19.88 11.19 2.57
N LEU A 22 -19.17 10.67 3.56
CA LEU A 22 -19.68 9.66 4.48
C LEU A 22 -20.71 10.23 5.48
N GLY A 23 -20.62 11.52 5.79
CA GLY A 23 -21.57 12.21 6.67
C GLY A 23 -20.91 13.22 7.58
N GLU A 24 -21.58 13.55 8.69
CA GLU A 24 -21.07 14.48 9.70
C GLU A 24 -20.09 13.76 10.61
N ILE A 25 -18.84 14.24 10.64
CA ILE A 25 -17.73 13.69 11.44
C ILE A 25 -17.35 14.77 12.48
N PRO A 26 -17.15 14.43 13.76
CA PRO A 26 -16.67 15.40 14.77
C PRO A 26 -15.41 16.11 14.31
N ASP A 27 -15.37 17.43 14.48
CA ASP A 27 -14.32 18.31 13.95
C ASP A 27 -12.89 17.86 14.28
N ILE A 28 -12.65 17.45 15.54
CA ILE A 28 -11.31 17.02 15.97
C ILE A 28 -10.89 15.73 15.27
N LEU A 29 -11.81 14.77 15.11
CA LEU A 29 -11.57 13.52 14.42
C LEU A 29 -11.30 13.76 12.93
N LEU A 30 -12.14 14.55 12.26
CA LEU A 30 -11.96 14.89 10.85
C LEU A 30 -10.62 15.59 10.61
N LYS A 31 -10.23 16.55 11.47
CA LYS A 31 -8.93 17.24 11.38
C LYS A 31 -7.76 16.29 11.52
N ALA A 32 -7.83 15.35 12.47
CA ALA A 32 -6.78 14.36 12.68
C ALA A 32 -6.67 13.35 11.52
N MET A 33 -7.80 12.88 10.99
CA MET A 33 -7.84 12.01 9.81
C MET A 33 -7.27 12.71 8.57
N GLU A 34 -7.78 13.92 8.24
CA GLU A 34 -7.32 14.68 7.09
C GLU A 34 -5.85 15.10 7.20
N TYR A 35 -5.36 15.41 8.40
CA TYR A 35 -3.96 15.77 8.62
C TYR A 35 -3.00 14.72 8.09
N SER A 36 -3.23 13.45 8.39
CA SER A 36 -2.38 12.36 7.89
C SER A 36 -2.74 11.94 6.46
N LEU A 37 -4.03 11.88 6.13
CA LEU A 37 -4.49 11.45 4.81
C LEU A 37 -4.03 12.42 3.69
N LEU A 38 -4.05 13.71 3.95
CA LEU A 38 -3.71 14.76 2.98
C LEU A 38 -2.25 15.23 3.08
N ALA A 39 -1.42 14.62 3.92
CA ALA A 39 0.00 14.95 4.06
C ALA A 39 0.86 14.70 2.80
N GLY A 40 0.23 14.40 1.67
CA GLY A 40 0.90 14.10 0.40
C GLY A 40 1.45 12.67 0.34
N GLY A 41 2.38 12.45 -0.59
CA GLY A 41 3.02 11.16 -0.81
C GLY A 41 2.88 10.68 -2.25
N LYS A 42 3.40 9.46 -2.52
CA LYS A 42 3.40 8.86 -3.87
C LYS A 42 2.03 8.36 -4.32
N ARG A 43 1.10 8.10 -3.41
CA ARG A 43 -0.22 7.51 -3.70
C ARG A 43 -0.14 6.21 -4.51
N LEU A 44 0.92 5.44 -4.31
CA LEU A 44 1.27 4.29 -5.13
C LEU A 44 0.14 3.25 -5.20
N ARG A 45 -0.53 2.98 -4.08
CA ARG A 45 -1.60 1.98 -4.01
C ARG A 45 -2.82 2.39 -4.82
N ALA A 46 -3.25 3.63 -4.68
CA ALA A 46 -4.36 4.17 -5.45
C ALA A 46 -4.03 4.25 -6.94
N VAL A 47 -2.81 4.67 -7.30
CA VAL A 47 -2.34 4.70 -8.70
C VAL A 47 -2.33 3.30 -9.30
N LEU A 48 -1.83 2.29 -8.58
CA LEU A 48 -1.83 0.89 -9.02
C LEU A 48 -3.25 0.39 -9.31
N LEU A 49 -4.22 0.69 -8.44
CA LEU A 49 -5.61 0.26 -8.64
C LEU A 49 -6.22 0.87 -9.89
N LEU A 50 -6.06 2.19 -10.07
CA LEU A 50 -6.61 2.87 -11.24
C LEU A 50 -5.92 2.42 -12.53
N ALA A 51 -4.60 2.23 -12.51
CA ALA A 51 -3.84 1.76 -13.65
C ALA A 51 -4.19 0.32 -14.03
N ALA A 52 -4.32 -0.58 -13.05
CA ALA A 52 -4.74 -1.96 -13.29
C ALA A 52 -6.15 -2.02 -13.89
N CYS A 53 -7.07 -1.21 -13.37
CA CYS A 53 -8.43 -1.10 -13.91
C CYS A 53 -8.42 -0.61 -15.37
N GLU A 54 -7.74 0.49 -15.66
CA GLU A 54 -7.70 1.08 -17.01
C GLU A 54 -6.96 0.20 -18.01
N SER A 55 -5.96 -0.58 -17.60
CA SER A 55 -5.11 -1.40 -18.46
C SER A 55 -5.86 -2.46 -19.27
N ILE A 56 -7.01 -2.91 -18.78
CA ILE A 56 -7.91 -3.85 -19.46
C ILE A 56 -9.25 -3.21 -19.87
N GLY A 57 -9.32 -1.87 -19.89
CA GLY A 57 -10.46 -1.11 -20.37
C GLY A 57 -11.56 -0.82 -19.33
N GLY A 58 -11.28 -0.97 -18.04
CA GLY A 58 -12.20 -0.66 -16.96
C GLY A 58 -12.44 0.84 -16.76
N ASP A 59 -13.52 1.16 -16.04
CA ASP A 59 -13.94 2.53 -15.73
C ASP A 59 -13.26 3.02 -14.43
N THR A 60 -12.26 3.89 -14.58
CA THR A 60 -11.53 4.48 -13.43
C THR A 60 -12.43 5.35 -12.54
N GLY A 61 -13.55 5.88 -13.03
CA GLY A 61 -14.53 6.61 -12.23
C GLY A 61 -15.24 5.71 -11.21
N LYS A 62 -15.56 4.48 -11.60
CA LYS A 62 -16.11 3.47 -10.69
C LYS A 62 -15.04 2.93 -9.70
N ALA A 63 -13.78 2.90 -10.11
CA ALA A 63 -12.67 2.42 -9.31
C ALA A 63 -12.15 3.47 -8.29
N LEU A 64 -12.35 4.76 -8.54
CA LEU A 64 -11.80 5.85 -7.74
C LEU A 64 -12.18 5.80 -6.24
N PRO A 65 -13.42 5.48 -5.83
CA PRO A 65 -13.74 5.31 -4.41
C PRO A 65 -12.92 4.20 -3.73
N PHE A 66 -12.65 3.09 -4.41
CA PHE A 66 -11.80 2.00 -3.90
C PHE A 66 -10.32 2.42 -3.80
N ALA A 67 -9.84 3.20 -4.77
CA ALA A 67 -8.50 3.78 -4.73
C ALA A 67 -8.32 4.73 -3.53
N CYS A 68 -9.31 5.59 -3.26
CA CYS A 68 -9.33 6.47 -2.08
C CYS A 68 -9.40 5.66 -0.77
N ALA A 69 -10.21 4.59 -0.73
CA ALA A 69 -10.31 3.70 0.42
C ALA A 69 -8.96 3.02 0.73
N LEU A 70 -8.21 2.58 -0.28
CA LEU A 70 -6.87 2.02 -0.10
C LEU A 70 -5.87 3.03 0.50
N GLU A 71 -5.94 4.30 0.11
CA GLU A 71 -5.12 5.35 0.74
C GLU A 71 -5.55 5.61 2.20
N MET A 72 -6.84 5.51 2.52
CA MET A 72 -7.32 5.55 3.91
C MET A 72 -6.79 4.37 4.72
N ILE A 73 -6.85 3.15 4.17
CA ILE A 73 -6.29 1.92 4.78
C ILE A 73 -4.77 2.07 4.97
N HIS A 74 -4.04 2.54 3.99
CA HIS A 74 -2.61 2.77 4.14
C HIS A 74 -2.31 3.87 5.17
N THR A 75 -3.13 4.92 5.24
CA THR A 75 -2.89 6.03 6.17
C THR A 75 -3.17 5.60 7.62
N TYR A 76 -4.23 4.83 7.88
CA TYR A 76 -4.47 4.33 9.23
C TYR A 76 -3.30 3.48 9.73
N SER A 77 -2.75 2.59 8.87
CA SER A 77 -1.62 1.76 9.29
C SER A 77 -0.40 2.60 9.67
N LEU A 78 -0.13 3.68 8.92
CA LEU A 78 0.95 4.60 9.27
C LEU A 78 0.69 5.38 10.57
N ILE A 79 -0.56 5.80 10.84
CA ILE A 79 -0.90 6.48 12.11
C ILE A 79 -0.68 5.55 13.29
N HIS A 80 -1.09 4.28 13.17
CA HIS A 80 -0.93 3.30 14.24
C HIS A 80 0.51 2.85 14.39
N ASP A 81 1.27 2.68 13.31
CA ASP A 81 2.70 2.36 13.36
C ASP A 81 3.50 3.45 14.10
N ASP A 82 3.13 4.73 13.92
CA ASP A 82 3.81 5.86 14.56
C ASP A 82 3.56 5.97 16.09
N LEU A 83 2.58 5.25 16.66
CA LEU A 83 2.23 5.35 18.08
C LEU A 83 3.38 4.93 19.01
N PRO A 84 3.45 5.47 20.25
CA PRO A 84 4.48 5.10 21.21
C PRO A 84 4.56 3.61 21.56
N ALA A 85 3.47 2.86 21.40
CA ALA A 85 3.42 1.41 21.60
C ALA A 85 3.92 0.60 20.42
N MET A 86 4.27 1.26 19.32
CA MET A 86 4.74 0.69 18.06
C MET A 86 6.12 1.28 17.74
N ASP A 87 6.32 1.94 16.58
CA ASP A 87 7.60 2.50 16.15
C ASP A 87 8.01 3.78 16.92
N ASN A 88 7.08 4.41 17.66
CA ASN A 88 7.28 5.64 18.44
C ASN A 88 7.94 6.78 17.63
N ASP A 89 7.44 7.01 16.43
CA ASP A 89 7.98 8.03 15.53
C ASP A 89 7.44 9.42 15.84
N ASP A 90 8.32 10.41 15.97
CA ASP A 90 7.95 11.80 16.17
C ASP A 90 7.62 12.54 14.87
N LEU A 91 8.22 12.12 13.76
CA LEU A 91 8.10 12.77 12.44
C LEU A 91 7.78 11.77 11.33
N ARG A 92 6.87 12.16 10.44
CA ARG A 92 6.56 11.44 9.20
C ARG A 92 6.40 12.43 8.05
N ARG A 93 7.13 12.21 6.95
CA ARG A 93 7.16 13.11 5.79
C ARG A 93 7.50 14.57 6.16
N GLY A 94 8.39 14.75 7.14
CA GLY A 94 8.83 16.07 7.62
C GLY A 94 7.83 16.81 8.50
N GLN A 95 6.71 16.19 8.88
CA GLN A 95 5.71 16.74 9.79
C GLN A 95 5.62 15.89 11.06
N LEU A 96 5.11 16.48 12.16
CA LEU A 96 4.82 15.74 13.38
C LEU A 96 3.85 14.59 13.08
N THR A 97 4.07 13.43 13.71
CA THR A 97 3.14 12.30 13.64
C THR A 97 1.81 12.65 14.29
N ASN A 98 0.76 11.89 13.97
CA ASN A 98 -0.60 12.20 14.41
C ASN A 98 -0.70 12.27 15.94
N HIS A 99 -0.11 11.31 16.66
CA HIS A 99 -0.12 11.28 18.12
C HIS A 99 0.67 12.44 18.75
N ARG A 100 1.73 12.91 18.10
CA ARG A 100 2.49 14.09 18.58
C ARG A 100 1.70 15.38 18.40
N LYS A 101 0.79 15.45 17.43
CA LYS A 101 0.01 16.64 17.12
C LYS A 101 -1.33 16.70 17.85
N PHE A 102 -2.02 15.57 17.99
CA PHE A 102 -3.40 15.52 18.47
C PHE A 102 -3.57 14.75 19.77
N GLY A 103 -2.53 14.06 20.26
CA GLY A 103 -2.59 13.12 21.38
C GLY A 103 -2.79 11.67 20.93
N GLU A 104 -2.39 10.73 21.77
CA GLU A 104 -2.44 9.29 21.45
C GLU A 104 -3.87 8.79 21.26
N ASP A 105 -4.78 9.23 22.11
CA ASP A 105 -6.21 8.87 22.08
C ASP A 105 -6.87 9.29 20.77
N VAL A 106 -6.64 10.53 20.34
CA VAL A 106 -7.17 11.04 19.06
C VAL A 106 -6.50 10.35 17.89
N ALA A 107 -5.20 10.05 17.94
CA ALA A 107 -4.50 9.32 16.89
C ALA A 107 -5.02 7.89 16.71
N ILE A 108 -5.27 7.15 17.80
CA ILE A 108 -5.90 5.83 17.77
C ILE A 108 -7.26 5.93 17.05
N LEU A 109 -8.11 6.87 17.50
CA LEU A 109 -9.44 7.07 16.90
C LEU A 109 -9.37 7.54 15.43
N ALA A 110 -8.35 8.31 15.05
CA ALA A 110 -8.15 8.73 13.66
C ALA A 110 -7.77 7.55 12.77
N GLY A 111 -6.96 6.61 13.23
CA GLY A 111 -6.65 5.37 12.55
C GLY A 111 -7.88 4.48 12.40
N ASP A 112 -8.61 4.22 13.49
CA ASP A 112 -9.87 3.45 13.48
C ASP A 112 -10.90 4.10 12.56
N GLY A 113 -10.99 5.43 12.60
CA GLY A 113 -11.89 6.23 11.77
C GLY A 113 -11.58 6.07 10.28
N LEU A 114 -10.30 6.14 9.89
CA LEU A 114 -9.89 5.96 8.48
C LEU A 114 -10.15 4.52 8.00
N LEU A 115 -9.86 3.51 8.82
CA LEU A 115 -10.16 2.11 8.47
C LEU A 115 -11.67 1.89 8.29
N SER A 116 -12.47 2.37 9.23
CA SER A 116 -13.95 2.26 9.17
C SER A 116 -14.51 3.05 7.99
N ALA A 117 -14.00 4.26 7.73
CA ALA A 117 -14.39 5.09 6.58
C ALA A 117 -14.07 4.39 5.25
N ALA A 118 -12.90 3.74 5.13
CA ALA A 118 -12.54 2.98 3.95
C ALA A 118 -13.52 1.83 3.69
N MET A 119 -13.85 1.06 4.72
CA MET A 119 -14.82 -0.04 4.59
C MET A 119 -16.20 0.47 4.21
N GLU A 120 -16.68 1.55 4.83
CA GLU A 120 -17.97 2.16 4.51
C GLU A 120 -18.02 2.69 3.07
N LEU A 121 -16.98 3.39 2.62
CA LEU A 121 -16.87 3.94 1.27
C LEU A 121 -16.96 2.83 0.21
N MET A 122 -16.18 1.75 0.40
CA MET A 122 -16.19 0.59 -0.49
C MET A 122 -17.57 -0.11 -0.49
N ALA A 123 -18.16 -0.31 0.69
CA ALA A 123 -19.46 -0.96 0.82
C ALA A 123 -20.58 -0.15 0.15
N ARG A 124 -20.60 1.19 0.31
CA ARG A 124 -21.56 2.08 -0.37
C ARG A 124 -21.43 2.00 -1.89
N GLN A 125 -20.19 2.01 -2.40
CA GLN A 125 -19.94 1.91 -3.84
C GLN A 125 -20.29 0.51 -4.37
N ALA A 126 -19.91 -0.56 -3.68
CA ALA A 126 -20.25 -1.93 -4.05
C ALA A 126 -21.78 -2.16 -4.05
N ALA A 127 -22.51 -1.64 -3.06
CA ALA A 127 -23.96 -1.71 -3.01
C ALA A 127 -24.62 -0.95 -4.17
N LYS A 128 -24.07 0.20 -4.57
CA LYS A 128 -24.54 0.95 -5.74
C LYS A 128 -24.35 0.18 -7.03
N GLN A 129 -23.19 -0.46 -7.23
CA GLN A 129 -22.89 -1.30 -8.40
C GLN A 129 -23.77 -2.55 -8.42
N ALA A 130 -23.94 -3.23 -7.29
CA ALA A 130 -24.78 -4.43 -7.19
C ALA A 130 -26.26 -4.17 -7.55
N LYS A 131 -26.81 -3.00 -7.18
CA LYS A 131 -28.15 -2.57 -7.61
C LYS A 131 -28.28 -2.43 -9.13
N ALA A 132 -27.17 -2.19 -9.82
CA ALA A 132 -27.11 -2.13 -11.29
C ALA A 132 -26.75 -3.50 -11.93
N GLY A 133 -26.70 -4.58 -11.14
CA GLY A 133 -26.34 -5.93 -11.60
C GLY A 133 -24.85 -6.20 -11.72
N ASP A 134 -23.99 -5.30 -11.19
CA ASP A 134 -22.54 -5.39 -11.26
C ASP A 134 -21.98 -5.75 -9.88
N CYS A 135 -21.50 -6.98 -9.70
CA CYS A 135 -20.93 -7.47 -8.45
C CYS A 135 -19.40 -7.22 -8.33
N SER A 136 -18.77 -6.58 -9.30
CA SER A 136 -17.31 -6.34 -9.31
C SER A 136 -16.83 -5.57 -8.07
N GLY A 137 -17.62 -4.62 -7.58
CA GLY A 137 -17.31 -3.87 -6.37
C GLY A 137 -17.31 -4.73 -5.10
N VAL A 138 -18.15 -5.76 -5.02
CA VAL A 138 -18.16 -6.70 -3.87
C VAL A 138 -16.89 -7.54 -3.87
N LEU A 139 -16.47 -8.03 -5.04
CA LEU A 139 -15.23 -8.81 -5.20
C LEU A 139 -13.99 -7.96 -4.90
N ALA A 140 -13.96 -6.73 -5.40
CA ALA A 140 -12.86 -5.80 -5.12
C ALA A 140 -12.74 -5.44 -3.63
N MET A 141 -13.88 -5.21 -2.96
CA MET A 141 -13.92 -4.97 -1.51
C MET A 141 -13.41 -6.18 -0.73
N GLU A 142 -13.82 -7.41 -1.10
CA GLU A 142 -13.33 -8.65 -0.48
C GLU A 142 -11.81 -8.77 -0.62
N ALA A 143 -11.27 -8.59 -1.84
CA ALA A 143 -9.84 -8.65 -2.11
C ALA A 143 -9.06 -7.65 -1.25
N ILE A 144 -9.49 -6.38 -1.19
CA ILE A 144 -8.85 -5.34 -0.37
C ILE A 144 -8.92 -5.72 1.12
N ALA A 145 -10.09 -6.15 1.62
CA ALA A 145 -10.26 -6.52 3.02
C ALA A 145 -9.38 -7.71 3.43
N ARG A 146 -9.23 -8.70 2.57
CA ARG A 146 -8.39 -9.89 2.77
C ARG A 146 -6.91 -9.50 2.85
N HIS A 147 -6.40 -8.73 1.90
CA HIS A 147 -5.00 -8.29 1.89
C HIS A 147 -4.65 -7.29 3.00
N ALA A 148 -5.59 -6.44 3.41
CA ALA A 148 -5.39 -5.53 4.54
C ALA A 148 -5.60 -6.18 5.91
N GLY A 149 -6.27 -7.33 5.95
CA GLY A 149 -6.81 -7.95 7.15
C GLY A 149 -5.82 -8.85 7.91
N VAL A 150 -6.43 -9.73 8.74
CA VAL A 150 -5.72 -10.58 9.71
C VAL A 150 -4.89 -11.72 9.07
N THR A 151 -5.06 -11.98 7.79
CA THR A 151 -4.25 -12.94 7.02
C THR A 151 -3.30 -12.24 6.04
N GLY A 152 -3.35 -10.92 5.96
CA GLY A 152 -2.52 -10.06 5.11
C GLY A 152 -1.67 -9.10 5.94
N MET A 153 -1.84 -7.78 5.71
CA MET A 153 -1.00 -6.75 6.32
C MET A 153 -0.94 -6.82 7.86
N VAL A 154 -2.07 -7.04 8.54
CA VAL A 154 -2.11 -7.14 10.01
C VAL A 154 -1.29 -8.35 10.49
N ALA A 155 -1.36 -9.49 9.79
CA ALA A 155 -0.54 -10.66 10.12
C ALA A 155 0.96 -10.37 9.93
N GLY A 156 1.32 -9.68 8.83
CA GLY A 156 2.70 -9.26 8.57
C GLY A 156 3.24 -8.31 9.64
N GLN A 157 2.46 -7.31 10.02
CA GLN A 157 2.82 -6.37 11.09
C GLN A 157 2.94 -7.07 12.46
N THR A 158 2.03 -7.99 12.77
CA THR A 158 2.12 -8.78 14.00
C THR A 158 3.40 -9.58 14.06
N MET A 159 3.77 -10.25 12.94
CA MET A 159 5.02 -11.02 12.87
C MET A 159 6.25 -10.12 12.98
N ASP A 160 6.22 -8.93 12.39
CA ASP A 160 7.30 -7.95 12.46
C ASP A 160 7.57 -7.54 13.92
N VAL A 161 6.57 -6.99 14.60
CA VAL A 161 6.68 -6.54 16.01
C VAL A 161 7.07 -7.68 16.95
N THR A 162 6.46 -8.86 16.81
CA THR A 162 6.74 -9.99 17.73
C THR A 162 8.06 -10.71 17.43
N SER A 163 8.72 -10.38 16.33
CA SER A 163 10.01 -10.96 15.94
C SER A 163 11.20 -10.05 16.23
N GLU A 164 11.00 -8.84 16.72
CA GLU A 164 12.08 -7.92 17.11
C GLU A 164 13.03 -8.60 18.12
N GLY A 165 14.33 -8.38 17.97
CA GLY A 165 15.37 -9.00 18.80
C GLY A 165 15.51 -10.52 18.61
N THR A 166 14.78 -11.16 17.70
CA THR A 166 14.95 -12.59 17.40
C THR A 166 15.92 -12.81 16.25
N LYS A 167 16.53 -14.02 16.18
CA LYS A 167 17.41 -14.36 15.06
C LYS A 167 16.64 -14.35 13.73
N PRO A 168 17.09 -13.60 12.70
CA PRO A 168 16.48 -13.59 11.39
C PRO A 168 16.59 -14.96 10.71
N THR A 169 15.50 -15.39 10.07
CA THR A 169 15.48 -16.55 9.18
C THR A 169 14.81 -16.13 7.86
N ALA A 170 15.22 -16.76 6.76
CA ALA A 170 14.67 -16.43 5.44
C ALA A 170 13.13 -16.54 5.40
N ASP A 171 12.56 -17.56 6.06
CA ASP A 171 11.11 -17.77 6.08
C ASP A 171 10.38 -16.65 6.84
N LYS A 172 10.90 -16.20 8.00
CA LYS A 172 10.32 -15.10 8.77
C LYS A 172 10.37 -13.78 8.00
N VAL A 173 11.55 -13.43 7.46
CA VAL A 173 11.73 -12.19 6.69
C VAL A 173 10.82 -12.22 5.46
N ARG A 174 10.79 -13.35 4.74
CA ARG A 174 9.89 -13.51 3.59
C ARG A 174 8.43 -13.34 3.98
N TYR A 175 8.00 -13.91 5.11
CA TYR A 175 6.62 -13.77 5.60
C TYR A 175 6.27 -12.31 5.89
N ILE A 176 7.16 -11.58 6.60
CA ILE A 176 6.97 -10.16 6.91
C ILE A 176 6.88 -9.34 5.61
N HIS A 177 7.83 -9.49 4.68
CA HIS A 177 7.83 -8.76 3.41
C HIS A 177 6.58 -9.04 2.58
N LEU A 178 6.16 -10.31 2.51
CA LEU A 178 4.98 -10.72 1.76
C LEU A 178 3.71 -10.10 2.36
N HIS A 179 3.50 -10.26 3.66
CA HIS A 179 2.24 -9.86 4.28
C HIS A 179 2.22 -8.37 4.69
N LYS A 180 3.25 -7.85 5.35
CA LYS A 180 3.28 -6.45 5.77
C LYS A 180 3.27 -5.48 4.58
N THR A 181 4.01 -5.81 3.50
CA THR A 181 4.23 -4.89 2.38
C THR A 181 3.58 -5.35 1.08
N ALA A 182 3.84 -6.60 0.63
CA ALA A 182 3.41 -7.04 -0.69
C ALA A 182 1.88 -7.23 -0.77
N ASP A 183 1.21 -7.62 0.29
CA ASP A 183 -0.25 -7.73 0.29
C ASP A 183 -0.93 -6.39 -0.02
N LEU A 184 -0.48 -5.27 0.56
CA LEU A 184 -1.03 -3.95 0.24
C LEU A 184 -0.54 -3.36 -1.10
N LEU A 185 0.33 -4.05 -1.84
CA LEU A 185 0.65 -3.75 -3.23
C LEU A 185 -0.06 -4.72 -4.19
N THR A 186 -0.44 -5.89 -3.73
CA THR A 186 -1.27 -6.86 -4.46
C THR A 186 -2.74 -6.44 -4.48
N ALA A 187 -3.28 -6.03 -3.33
CA ALA A 187 -4.67 -5.57 -3.19
C ALA A 187 -5.14 -4.60 -4.28
N PRO A 188 -4.42 -3.50 -4.57
CA PRO A 188 -4.83 -2.56 -5.60
C PRO A 188 -4.87 -3.16 -7.00
N VAL A 189 -3.93 -4.03 -7.34
CA VAL A 189 -3.87 -4.66 -8.66
C VAL A 189 -5.02 -5.64 -8.83
N GLU A 190 -5.23 -6.53 -7.85
CA GLU A 190 -6.34 -7.48 -7.84
C GLU A 190 -7.69 -6.75 -7.89
N ALA A 191 -7.91 -5.76 -7.02
CA ALA A 191 -9.16 -5.01 -6.99
C ALA A 191 -9.40 -4.21 -8.29
N GLY A 192 -8.36 -3.59 -8.85
CA GLY A 192 -8.47 -2.85 -10.11
C GLY A 192 -8.89 -3.74 -11.28
N LEU A 193 -8.29 -4.93 -11.37
CA LEU A 193 -8.65 -5.93 -12.39
C LEU A 193 -10.08 -6.46 -12.18
N LEU A 194 -10.47 -6.77 -10.94
CA LEU A 194 -11.84 -7.20 -10.62
C LEU A 194 -12.88 -6.15 -11.00
N LEU A 195 -12.63 -4.87 -10.69
CA LEU A 195 -13.50 -3.75 -11.05
C LEU A 195 -13.65 -3.56 -12.57
N ALA A 196 -12.65 -4.00 -13.33
CA ALA A 196 -12.68 -3.98 -14.80
C ALA A 196 -13.28 -5.24 -15.42
N GLY A 197 -13.73 -6.22 -14.63
CA GLY A 197 -14.32 -7.46 -15.13
C GLY A 197 -13.30 -8.46 -15.66
N ALA A 198 -12.08 -8.48 -15.09
CA ALA A 198 -11.01 -9.38 -15.47
C ALA A 198 -11.40 -10.87 -15.37
N THR A 199 -10.81 -11.70 -16.22
CA THR A 199 -10.89 -13.16 -16.11
C THR A 199 -10.09 -13.66 -14.89
N GLN A 200 -10.34 -14.92 -14.45
CA GLN A 200 -9.60 -15.52 -13.35
C GLN A 200 -8.09 -15.58 -13.61
N ASP A 201 -7.66 -15.87 -14.85
CA ASP A 201 -6.25 -15.89 -15.22
C ASP A 201 -5.62 -14.49 -15.14
N GLN A 202 -6.34 -13.45 -15.58
CA GLN A 202 -5.88 -12.05 -15.45
C GLN A 202 -5.71 -11.65 -13.99
N VAL A 203 -6.67 -11.99 -13.13
CA VAL A 203 -6.60 -11.75 -11.68
C VAL A 203 -5.41 -12.51 -11.07
N LYS A 204 -5.23 -13.78 -11.41
CA LYS A 204 -4.09 -14.60 -10.95
C LYS A 204 -2.75 -13.93 -11.27
N TYR A 205 -2.54 -13.55 -12.53
CA TYR A 205 -1.30 -12.87 -12.94
C TYR A 205 -1.15 -11.48 -12.33
N GLY A 206 -2.27 -10.79 -12.08
CA GLY A 206 -2.28 -9.54 -11.31
C GLY A 206 -1.81 -9.72 -9.87
N CYS A 207 -2.25 -10.78 -9.20
CA CYS A 207 -1.76 -11.14 -7.87
C CYS A 207 -0.26 -11.50 -7.87
N GLU A 208 0.20 -12.30 -8.85
CA GLU A 208 1.62 -12.61 -9.04
C GLU A 208 2.44 -11.32 -9.23
N TYR A 209 1.97 -10.40 -10.08
CA TYR A 209 2.60 -9.08 -10.26
C TYR A 209 2.71 -8.30 -8.96
N GLY A 210 1.61 -8.17 -8.21
CA GLY A 210 1.58 -7.41 -6.96
C GLY A 210 2.50 -7.99 -5.89
N GLN A 211 2.53 -9.31 -5.75
CA GLN A 211 3.43 -10.01 -4.82
C GLN A 211 4.90 -9.77 -5.16
N HIS A 212 5.29 -9.96 -6.41
CA HIS A 212 6.67 -9.75 -6.85
C HIS A 212 7.09 -8.28 -6.75
N LEU A 213 6.20 -7.35 -7.15
CA LEU A 213 6.44 -5.91 -6.97
C LEU A 213 6.67 -5.56 -5.51
N GLY A 214 5.84 -6.11 -4.60
CA GLY A 214 5.93 -5.85 -3.17
C GLY A 214 7.20 -6.41 -2.53
N MET A 215 7.60 -7.61 -2.93
CA MET A 215 8.87 -8.22 -2.50
C MET A 215 10.07 -7.39 -2.97
N ALA A 216 10.10 -7.00 -4.26
CA ALA A 216 11.15 -6.13 -4.79
C ALA A 216 11.17 -4.76 -4.07
N PHE A 217 10.00 -4.18 -3.82
CA PHE A 217 9.85 -2.89 -3.15
C PHE A 217 10.46 -2.93 -1.74
N GLN A 218 10.17 -3.95 -0.94
CA GLN A 218 10.70 -4.07 0.41
C GLN A 218 12.20 -4.34 0.42
N MET A 219 12.70 -5.21 -0.47
CA MET A 219 14.14 -5.46 -0.61
C MET A 219 14.90 -4.18 -1.00
N VAL A 220 14.31 -3.34 -1.85
CA VAL A 220 14.86 -2.02 -2.21
C VAL A 220 14.81 -1.06 -1.03
N ASP A 221 13.75 -1.07 -0.24
CA ASP A 221 13.67 -0.23 0.98
C ASP A 221 14.71 -0.67 2.03
N ASP A 222 14.94 -1.97 2.24
CA ASP A 222 16.01 -2.50 3.10
C ASP A 222 17.40 -2.01 2.63
N LEU A 223 17.66 -2.04 1.31
CA LEU A 223 18.89 -1.53 0.73
C LEU A 223 19.07 -0.03 0.97
N LEU A 224 18.01 0.75 0.77
CA LEU A 224 18.05 2.21 0.95
C LEU A 224 18.27 2.60 2.41
N ASP A 225 17.82 1.81 3.38
CA ASP A 225 18.08 2.09 4.79
C ASP A 225 19.56 1.95 5.14
N VAL A 226 20.32 1.09 4.43
CA VAL A 226 21.76 0.86 4.68
C VAL A 226 22.66 1.73 3.81
N ILE A 227 22.33 1.91 2.51
CA ILE A 227 23.21 2.59 1.54
C ILE A 227 22.70 3.94 1.06
N GLY A 228 21.47 4.33 1.45
CA GLY A 228 20.85 5.60 1.09
C GLY A 228 21.46 6.79 1.81
N THR A 229 20.98 7.99 1.49
CA THR A 229 21.27 9.23 2.22
C THR A 229 19.97 9.79 2.80
N GLU A 230 20.05 10.55 3.91
CA GLU A 230 18.86 11.19 4.51
C GLU A 230 18.14 12.08 3.50
N GLU A 231 18.86 12.71 2.56
CA GLU A 231 18.28 13.53 1.48
C GLU A 231 17.43 12.69 0.51
N THR A 232 17.84 11.44 0.22
CA THR A 232 17.11 10.57 -0.72
C THR A 232 15.92 9.88 -0.09
N LEU A 233 15.96 9.62 1.23
CA LEU A 233 14.93 8.88 1.96
C LEU A 233 13.88 9.77 2.62
N GLY A 234 14.24 11.00 2.99
CA GLY A 234 13.37 11.89 3.77
C GLY A 234 13.05 11.39 5.19
N LYS A 235 13.84 10.42 5.68
CA LYS A 235 13.81 9.85 7.05
C LYS A 235 15.22 9.50 7.49
N SER A 236 15.43 9.25 8.79
CA SER A 236 16.71 8.81 9.36
C SER A 236 17.15 7.47 8.77
N ILE A 237 18.48 7.30 8.57
CA ILE A 237 19.10 6.08 8.04
C ILE A 237 19.50 5.16 9.19
N GLY A 238 19.57 3.84 8.93
CA GLY A 238 20.03 2.84 9.89
C GLY A 238 19.04 2.58 11.01
N LYS A 239 17.77 2.97 10.83
CA LYS A 239 16.72 2.76 11.82
C LYS A 239 16.42 1.27 11.99
N ASP A 240 16.36 0.51 10.91
CA ASP A 240 16.13 -0.94 10.94
C ASP A 240 17.21 -1.69 11.72
N VAL A 241 18.48 -1.24 11.62
CA VAL A 241 19.57 -1.80 12.40
C VAL A 241 19.48 -1.42 13.87
N ALA A 242 19.09 -0.17 14.17
CA ALA A 242 18.95 0.31 15.55
C ALA A 242 17.77 -0.35 16.28
N GLU A 243 16.72 -0.70 15.57
CA GLU A 243 15.52 -1.38 16.07
C GLU A 243 15.59 -2.91 15.99
N GLU A 244 16.76 -3.47 15.59
CA GLU A 244 16.95 -4.93 15.41
C GLU A 244 15.89 -5.59 14.52
N LYS A 245 15.38 -4.86 13.50
CA LYS A 245 14.38 -5.37 12.56
C LYS A 245 14.93 -6.47 11.68
N LEU A 246 14.05 -7.39 11.30
CA LEU A 246 14.40 -8.51 10.43
C LEU A 246 14.40 -8.04 8.96
N THR A 247 15.58 -7.86 8.36
CA THR A 247 15.76 -7.39 6.98
C THR A 247 16.26 -8.50 6.05
N TRP A 248 16.02 -8.36 4.74
CA TRP A 248 16.55 -9.28 3.73
C TRP A 248 18.08 -9.20 3.66
N ILE A 249 18.66 -8.04 3.94
CA ILE A 249 20.13 -7.85 4.01
C ILE A 249 20.76 -8.72 5.10
N ALA A 250 20.09 -8.90 6.24
CA ALA A 250 20.59 -9.78 7.30
C ALA A 250 20.68 -11.26 6.87
N ILE A 251 19.93 -11.66 5.84
CA ILE A 251 19.91 -13.03 5.29
C ILE A 251 20.90 -13.16 4.10
N ARG A 252 20.91 -12.19 3.18
CA ARG A 252 21.56 -12.30 1.86
C ARG A 252 22.74 -11.38 1.67
N GLY A 253 22.98 -10.44 2.61
CA GLY A 253 23.91 -9.34 2.41
C GLY A 253 23.41 -8.36 1.34
N ILE A 254 24.16 -7.26 1.14
CA ILE A 254 23.77 -6.19 0.21
C ILE A 254 23.66 -6.71 -1.24
N GLU A 255 24.70 -7.40 -1.74
CA GLU A 255 24.72 -7.86 -3.14
C GLU A 255 23.68 -8.94 -3.39
N GLY A 256 23.50 -9.91 -2.48
CA GLY A 256 22.46 -10.91 -2.61
C GLY A 256 21.05 -10.32 -2.58
N THR A 257 20.83 -9.24 -1.79
CA THR A 257 19.55 -8.51 -1.77
C THR A 257 19.32 -7.77 -3.08
N ARG A 258 20.36 -7.17 -3.70
CA ARG A 258 20.25 -6.54 -5.03
C ARG A 258 19.86 -7.55 -6.11
N GLU A 259 20.50 -8.72 -6.13
CA GLU A 259 20.21 -9.80 -7.07
C GLU A 259 18.76 -10.30 -6.90
N ASP A 260 18.32 -10.50 -5.66
CA ASP A 260 16.97 -10.95 -5.36
C ASP A 260 15.92 -9.89 -5.75
N ALA A 261 16.16 -8.60 -5.47
CA ALA A 261 15.28 -7.51 -5.88
C ALA A 261 15.16 -7.41 -7.42
N ALA A 262 16.27 -7.57 -8.14
CA ALA A 262 16.27 -7.58 -9.60
C ALA A 262 15.46 -8.78 -10.16
N ARG A 263 15.60 -9.96 -9.55
CA ARG A 263 14.84 -11.15 -9.92
C ARG A 263 13.34 -10.96 -9.68
N GLU A 264 12.96 -10.47 -8.51
CA GLU A 264 11.55 -10.18 -8.19
C GLU A 264 10.95 -9.12 -9.15
N THR A 265 11.73 -8.10 -9.50
CA THR A 265 11.32 -7.10 -10.51
C THR A 265 11.06 -7.74 -11.88
N THR A 266 11.95 -8.64 -12.32
CA THR A 266 11.77 -9.37 -13.59
C THR A 266 10.51 -10.21 -13.57
N LEU A 267 10.27 -10.96 -12.48
CA LEU A 267 9.06 -11.77 -12.30
C LEU A 267 7.78 -10.90 -12.31
N ALA A 268 7.82 -9.71 -11.71
CA ALA A 268 6.71 -8.76 -11.78
C ALA A 268 6.43 -8.32 -13.23
N VAL A 269 7.46 -7.95 -13.99
CA VAL A 269 7.33 -7.56 -15.40
C VAL A 269 6.74 -8.69 -16.25
N ASP A 270 7.20 -9.93 -16.04
CA ASP A 270 6.72 -11.12 -16.75
C ASP A 270 5.27 -11.46 -16.40
N ALA A 271 4.90 -11.32 -15.11
CA ALA A 271 3.53 -11.50 -14.67
C ALA A 271 2.59 -10.46 -15.30
N ALA A 272 2.99 -9.18 -15.30
CA ALA A 272 2.25 -8.12 -15.97
C ALA A 272 2.00 -8.45 -17.45
N ALA A 273 3.00 -8.93 -18.18
CA ALA A 273 2.85 -9.28 -19.59
C ALA A 273 1.77 -10.36 -19.83
N LYS A 274 1.55 -11.25 -18.86
CA LYS A 274 0.56 -12.34 -18.96
C LYS A 274 -0.88 -11.88 -18.68
N ILE A 275 -1.09 -10.75 -18.00
CA ILE A 275 -2.42 -10.19 -17.76
C ILE A 275 -3.11 -9.86 -19.08
N GLY A 276 -2.36 -9.35 -20.06
CA GLY A 276 -2.92 -8.86 -21.32
C GLY A 276 -3.47 -7.43 -21.20
N GLY A 277 -3.79 -6.81 -22.33
CA GLY A 277 -4.17 -5.38 -22.36
C GLY A 277 -2.96 -4.45 -22.42
N ASP A 278 -3.08 -3.20 -21.99
CA ASP A 278 -1.98 -2.22 -21.99
C ASP A 278 -1.23 -2.25 -20.64
N MET A 279 -0.27 -3.17 -20.52
CA MET A 279 0.51 -3.37 -19.29
C MET A 279 1.78 -2.53 -19.22
N LYS A 280 2.06 -1.67 -20.20
CA LYS A 280 3.29 -0.88 -20.25
C LYS A 280 3.51 -0.03 -19.01
N PHE A 281 2.43 0.54 -18.46
CA PHE A 281 2.50 1.33 -17.22
C PHE A 281 2.96 0.47 -16.03
N LEU A 282 2.34 -0.69 -15.80
CA LEU A 282 2.68 -1.59 -14.70
C LEU A 282 4.09 -2.14 -14.83
N GLN A 283 4.52 -2.52 -16.04
CA GLN A 283 5.89 -2.97 -16.31
C GLN A 283 6.92 -1.89 -16.01
N THR A 284 6.67 -0.65 -16.50
CA THR A 284 7.56 0.50 -16.23
C THR A 284 7.62 0.83 -14.75
N LEU A 285 6.50 0.73 -14.04
CA LEU A 285 6.45 0.96 -12.60
C LEU A 285 7.31 -0.05 -11.83
N ALA A 286 7.21 -1.35 -12.16
CA ALA A 286 8.05 -2.38 -11.55
C ALA A 286 9.54 -2.10 -11.79
N GLN A 287 9.94 -1.80 -13.02
CA GLN A 287 11.32 -1.44 -13.35
C GLN A 287 11.82 -0.21 -12.60
N SER A 288 10.96 0.82 -12.43
CA SER A 288 11.31 2.04 -11.72
C SER A 288 11.58 1.82 -10.22
N THR A 289 11.04 0.75 -9.63
CA THR A 289 11.29 0.40 -8.23
C THR A 289 12.75 0.05 -8.01
N LEU A 290 13.36 -0.72 -8.91
CA LEU A 290 14.76 -1.10 -8.83
C LEU A 290 15.71 0.09 -9.06
N ASN A 291 15.33 1.05 -9.92
CA ASN A 291 16.15 2.23 -10.23
C ASN A 291 16.40 3.15 -9.01
N ARG A 292 15.70 2.96 -7.89
CA ARG A 292 15.89 3.73 -6.65
C ARG A 292 17.22 3.41 -5.94
N VAL A 293 17.85 2.28 -6.27
CA VAL A 293 19.12 1.80 -5.67
C VAL A 293 20.26 1.66 -6.69
N GLN A 294 20.04 2.08 -7.94
CA GLN A 294 21.03 2.23 -9.00
C GLN A 294 21.40 3.70 -9.09
#